data_03a587b5f0ec93d03119da770b0acea9
#
_entry.id   03a587b5f0ec93d03119da770b0acea9
#
_cell.length_a   1.000
_cell.length_b   1.000
_cell.length_c   1.000
_cell.angle_alpha   90.00
_cell.angle_beta   90.00
_cell.angle_gamma   90.00
#
_symmetry.space_group_name_H-M   'P 1'
#
loop_
_entity.id
_entity.type
_entity.pdbx_description
1 polymer ?
#
loop_
_entity_poly.entity_id
_entity_poly.type
_entity_poly.pdbx_seq_one_letter_code
_entity_poly.pdbx_strand_id
1 'polypeptide(L)'
;MKNVGEAPQEELATGERSTRNRVVRSILDHGPSTVAELAGRLGLTQAAVRRHLDALVADDVVEAREQRVYGARTRGRPAKVFALTDCGRDAFDQSYDKLAADALHWIAEQQGGEQAIAAFARARIAAQSGAYRAAVESAPAEKRAEALAKALSEDGYAATARSAPHPQQGEQLCQHHCPVAHVAEQFPQLCEAETEFFAELLGTHVQRLATIAHGDGVCTTFIPKTSKPPETSETASGAASKTISKTHNASASTAGRNPA
;
A
#
# COMPACT_ATOMS: atom_id res chain seq x y z
N MET A 1 -42.87 13.78 -25.88
CA MET A 1 -42.70 12.37 -25.53
C MET A 1 -41.66 12.31 -24.41
N LYS A 2 -42.09 11.99 -23.20
CA LYS A 2 -41.24 11.94 -22.00
C LYS A 2 -40.67 10.53 -21.90
N ASN A 3 -39.32 10.41 -21.84
CA ASN A 3 -38.63 9.18 -21.54
C ASN A 3 -38.90 8.81 -20.06
N VAL A 4 -39.67 7.75 -19.87
CA VAL A 4 -39.88 7.06 -18.59
C VAL A 4 -39.33 5.67 -18.82
N GLY A 5 -38.16 5.36 -18.24
CA GLY A 5 -37.69 4.00 -18.37
C GLY A 5 -36.31 3.60 -17.85
N GLU A 6 -35.61 4.40 -16.99
CA GLU A 6 -34.30 3.94 -16.51
C GLU A 6 -34.11 3.93 -14.98
N ALA A 7 -35.05 4.45 -14.20
CA ALA A 7 -34.96 4.48 -12.75
C ALA A 7 -35.22 3.15 -11.98
N PRO A 8 -35.97 2.15 -12.45
CA PRO A 8 -36.31 0.99 -11.63
C PRO A 8 -35.18 -0.05 -11.47
N GLN A 9 -34.25 -0.14 -12.41
CA GLN A 9 -33.22 -1.21 -12.38
C GLN A 9 -32.05 -0.88 -11.42
N GLU A 10 -31.67 0.38 -11.33
CA GLU A 10 -30.58 0.82 -10.46
C GLU A 10 -31.00 0.84 -8.98
N GLU A 11 -32.25 1.19 -8.70
CA GLU A 11 -32.84 1.17 -7.36
C GLU A 11 -33.06 -0.26 -6.84
N LEU A 12 -33.44 -1.19 -7.72
CA LEU A 12 -33.53 -2.62 -7.42
C LEU A 12 -32.16 -3.23 -7.15
N ALA A 13 -31.12 -2.90 -7.94
CA ALA A 13 -29.76 -3.38 -7.76
C ALA A 13 -29.14 -2.85 -6.44
N THR A 14 -29.44 -1.61 -6.05
CA THR A 14 -28.99 -1.03 -4.77
C THR A 14 -29.71 -1.67 -3.59
N GLY A 15 -31.00 -1.93 -3.72
CA GLY A 15 -31.80 -2.63 -2.71
C GLY A 15 -31.38 -4.09 -2.52
N GLU A 16 -31.04 -4.79 -3.58
CA GLU A 16 -30.51 -6.16 -3.50
C GLU A 16 -29.11 -6.23 -2.85
N ARG A 17 -28.22 -5.31 -3.18
CA ARG A 17 -26.92 -5.17 -2.51
C ARG A 17 -27.08 -4.88 -1.02
N SER A 18 -28.00 -3.98 -0.67
CA SER A 18 -28.34 -3.67 0.73
C SER A 18 -28.87 -4.90 1.47
N THR A 19 -29.79 -5.67 0.88
CA THR A 19 -30.35 -6.89 1.48
C THR A 19 -29.30 -7.98 1.60
N ARG A 20 -28.46 -8.18 0.61
CA ARG A 20 -27.33 -9.10 0.63
C ARG A 20 -26.40 -8.80 1.82
N ASN A 21 -26.00 -7.55 2.00
CA ASN A 21 -25.16 -7.12 3.12
C ASN A 21 -25.84 -7.35 4.47
N ARG A 22 -27.17 -7.16 4.57
CA ARG A 22 -27.93 -7.46 5.80
C ARG A 22 -27.91 -8.95 6.14
N VAL A 23 -27.99 -9.84 5.15
CA VAL A 23 -27.87 -11.29 5.36
C VAL A 23 -26.48 -11.63 5.90
N VAL A 24 -25.42 -11.15 5.27
CA VAL A 24 -24.05 -11.39 5.69
C VAL A 24 -23.81 -10.87 7.11
N ARG A 25 -24.24 -9.63 7.40
CA ARG A 25 -24.14 -9.02 8.72
C ARG A 25 -24.90 -9.81 9.79
N SER A 26 -26.11 -10.30 9.47
CA SER A 26 -26.88 -11.12 10.41
C SER A 26 -26.19 -12.45 10.75
N ILE A 27 -25.45 -13.05 9.79
CA ILE A 27 -24.65 -14.25 10.06
C ILE A 27 -23.41 -13.89 10.90
N LEU A 28 -22.79 -12.74 10.65
CA LEU A 28 -21.66 -12.28 11.46
C LEU A 28 -22.06 -12.10 12.92
N ASP A 29 -23.14 -11.37 13.15
CA ASP A 29 -23.55 -10.95 14.50
C ASP A 29 -24.13 -12.12 15.34
N HIS A 30 -24.71 -13.14 14.70
CA HIS A 30 -25.42 -14.23 15.39
C HIS A 30 -24.81 -15.63 15.16
N GLY A 31 -23.74 -15.70 14.35
CA GLY A 31 -23.11 -16.97 13.98
C GLY A 31 -23.88 -17.76 12.90
N PRO A 32 -23.49 -19.03 12.67
CA PRO A 32 -24.11 -19.88 11.67
C PRO A 32 -25.61 -19.97 11.88
N SER A 33 -26.37 -19.71 10.80
CA SER A 33 -27.83 -19.52 10.87
C SER A 33 -28.54 -20.27 9.76
N THR A 34 -29.74 -20.76 10.06
CA THR A 34 -30.65 -21.39 9.08
C THR A 34 -31.35 -20.33 8.25
N VAL A 35 -31.89 -20.74 7.09
CA VAL A 35 -32.74 -19.87 6.26
C VAL A 35 -33.93 -19.32 7.04
N ALA A 36 -34.55 -20.13 7.93
CA ALA A 36 -35.70 -19.72 8.72
C ALA A 36 -35.35 -18.64 9.75
N GLU A 37 -34.24 -18.80 10.45
CA GLU A 37 -33.73 -17.79 11.42
C GLU A 37 -33.39 -16.46 10.74
N LEU A 38 -32.70 -16.52 9.61
CA LEU A 38 -32.38 -15.33 8.82
C LEU A 38 -33.64 -14.63 8.31
N ALA A 39 -34.60 -15.40 7.78
CA ALA A 39 -35.89 -14.86 7.31
C ALA A 39 -36.65 -14.15 8.45
N GLY A 40 -36.71 -14.77 9.61
CA GLY A 40 -37.36 -14.18 10.80
C GLY A 40 -36.70 -12.90 11.28
N ARG A 41 -35.35 -12.91 11.41
CA ARG A 41 -34.59 -11.73 11.88
C ARG A 41 -34.63 -10.56 10.91
N LEU A 42 -34.62 -10.84 9.62
CA LEU A 42 -34.54 -9.79 8.59
C LEU A 42 -35.89 -9.31 8.07
N GLY A 43 -36.98 -9.98 8.47
CA GLY A 43 -38.32 -9.69 7.94
C GLY A 43 -38.48 -10.04 6.47
N LEU A 44 -37.77 -11.08 6.01
CA LEU A 44 -37.77 -11.51 4.61
C LEU A 44 -38.46 -12.87 4.45
N THR A 45 -38.90 -13.18 3.21
CA THR A 45 -39.37 -14.52 2.89
C THR A 45 -38.17 -15.49 2.82
N GLN A 46 -38.39 -16.76 3.19
CA GLN A 46 -37.33 -17.79 3.06
C GLN A 46 -36.82 -17.95 1.63
N ALA A 47 -37.69 -17.72 0.61
CA ALA A 47 -37.30 -17.77 -0.79
C ALA A 47 -36.32 -16.64 -1.16
N ALA A 48 -36.58 -15.42 -0.66
CA ALA A 48 -35.67 -14.29 -0.87
C ALA A 48 -34.31 -14.53 -0.18
N VAL A 49 -34.31 -15.03 1.07
CA VAL A 49 -33.08 -15.37 1.79
C VAL A 49 -32.28 -16.45 1.05
N ARG A 50 -32.94 -17.52 0.55
CA ARG A 50 -32.25 -18.56 -0.23
C ARG A 50 -31.55 -18.00 -1.46
N ARG A 51 -32.23 -17.14 -2.25
CA ARG A 51 -31.62 -16.50 -3.43
C ARG A 51 -30.33 -15.73 -3.07
N HIS A 52 -30.35 -14.96 -1.97
CA HIS A 52 -29.16 -14.26 -1.52
C HIS A 52 -28.07 -15.19 -1.01
N LEU A 53 -28.43 -16.25 -0.29
CA LEU A 53 -27.47 -17.25 0.19
C LEU A 53 -26.83 -18.03 -0.95
N ASP A 54 -27.60 -18.40 -1.98
CA ASP A 54 -27.08 -19.11 -3.16
C ASP A 54 -26.04 -18.24 -3.89
N ALA A 55 -26.31 -16.94 -4.06
CA ALA A 55 -25.35 -16.00 -4.61
C ALA A 55 -24.10 -15.82 -3.72
N LEU A 56 -24.29 -15.73 -2.40
CA LEU A 56 -23.19 -15.59 -1.43
C LEU A 56 -22.29 -16.85 -1.36
N VAL A 57 -22.90 -18.03 -1.56
CA VAL A 57 -22.15 -19.29 -1.66
C VAL A 57 -21.36 -19.35 -2.97
N ALA A 58 -21.95 -18.90 -4.08
CA ALA A 58 -21.26 -18.83 -5.38
C ALA A 58 -20.05 -17.88 -5.36
N ASP A 59 -20.14 -16.81 -4.56
CA ASP A 59 -19.07 -15.83 -4.38
C ASP A 59 -18.09 -16.18 -3.23
N ASP A 60 -18.18 -17.37 -2.66
CA ASP A 60 -17.35 -17.87 -1.54
C ASP A 60 -17.39 -16.98 -0.27
N VAL A 61 -18.45 -16.21 -0.09
CA VAL A 61 -18.63 -15.38 1.12
C VAL A 61 -19.26 -16.17 2.26
N VAL A 62 -20.10 -17.14 1.92
CA VAL A 62 -20.85 -18.01 2.85
C VAL A 62 -20.74 -19.45 2.42
N GLU A 63 -20.60 -20.35 3.38
CA GLU A 63 -20.66 -21.80 3.13
C GLU A 63 -21.86 -22.44 3.83
N ALA A 64 -22.38 -23.50 3.23
CA ALA A 64 -23.44 -24.32 3.81
C ALA A 64 -22.83 -25.46 4.61
N ARG A 65 -23.20 -25.57 5.89
CA ARG A 65 -22.77 -26.66 6.79
C ARG A 65 -24.00 -27.42 7.30
N GLU A 66 -23.82 -28.67 7.69
CA GLU A 66 -24.83 -29.39 8.45
C GLU A 66 -24.82 -28.93 9.92
N GLN A 67 -25.99 -28.65 10.47
CA GLN A 67 -26.11 -28.25 11.87
C GLN A 67 -25.69 -29.40 12.76
N ARG A 68 -24.67 -29.18 13.62
CA ARG A 68 -24.32 -30.15 14.65
C ARG A 68 -25.43 -30.19 15.70
N VAL A 69 -26.08 -31.35 15.82
CA VAL A 69 -27.09 -31.58 16.86
C VAL A 69 -26.40 -32.19 18.06
N TYR A 70 -26.36 -31.43 19.16
CA TYR A 70 -25.93 -31.95 20.46
C TYR A 70 -27.19 -32.48 21.20
N GLY A 71 -27.26 -33.79 21.44
CA GLY A 71 -28.36 -34.45 22.15
C GLY A 71 -29.04 -35.55 21.36
N ALA A 72 -30.19 -36.01 21.82
CA ALA A 72 -30.95 -37.08 21.20
C ALA A 72 -31.40 -36.68 19.78
N ARG A 73 -31.06 -37.54 18.80
CA ARG A 73 -31.43 -37.31 17.39
C ARG A 73 -32.94 -37.31 17.25
N THR A 74 -33.52 -36.16 16.89
CA THR A 74 -34.88 -36.06 16.40
C THR A 74 -34.99 -36.63 14.98
N ARG A 75 -36.18 -37.20 14.59
CA ARG A 75 -36.42 -37.67 13.25
C ARG A 75 -36.40 -36.49 12.27
N GLY A 76 -35.55 -36.56 11.27
CA GLY A 76 -35.46 -35.57 10.18
C GLY A 76 -34.03 -35.38 9.64
N ARG A 77 -33.93 -34.87 8.42
CA ARG A 77 -32.63 -34.47 7.86
C ARG A 77 -32.12 -33.26 8.66
N PRO A 78 -30.82 -33.25 9.04
CA PRO A 78 -30.23 -32.09 9.72
C PRO A 78 -30.48 -30.81 8.91
N ALA A 79 -30.85 -29.73 9.60
CA ALA A 79 -31.02 -28.44 8.95
C ALA A 79 -29.66 -27.93 8.42
N LYS A 80 -29.68 -27.37 7.22
CA LYS A 80 -28.52 -26.65 6.70
C LYS A 80 -28.39 -25.31 7.43
N VAL A 81 -27.22 -25.02 7.96
CA VAL A 81 -26.84 -23.70 8.47
C VAL A 81 -25.83 -23.07 7.53
N PHE A 82 -25.87 -21.75 7.45
CA PHE A 82 -24.97 -20.95 6.63
C PHE A 82 -24.03 -20.20 7.54
N ALA A 83 -22.73 -20.31 7.30
CA ALA A 83 -21.66 -19.67 8.05
C ALA A 83 -20.80 -18.81 7.12
N LEU A 84 -20.19 -17.78 7.65
CA LEU A 84 -19.19 -17.02 6.89
C LEU A 84 -17.95 -17.87 6.66
N THR A 85 -17.40 -17.79 5.46
CA THR A 85 -16.05 -18.24 5.12
C THR A 85 -15.02 -17.26 5.66
N ASP A 86 -13.72 -17.57 5.55
CA ASP A 86 -12.67 -16.60 5.86
C ASP A 86 -12.72 -15.41 4.88
N CYS A 87 -12.91 -15.66 3.58
CA CYS A 87 -13.16 -14.63 2.57
C CYS A 87 -14.36 -13.73 2.93
N GLY A 88 -15.45 -14.33 3.43
CA GLY A 88 -16.62 -13.57 3.89
C GLY A 88 -16.35 -12.72 5.12
N ARG A 89 -15.46 -13.13 6.00
CA ARG A 89 -15.03 -12.33 7.16
C ARG A 89 -14.13 -11.17 6.77
N ASP A 90 -13.26 -11.38 5.77
CA ASP A 90 -12.35 -10.35 5.27
C ASP A 90 -13.07 -9.13 4.66
N ALA A 91 -14.35 -9.30 4.27
CA ALA A 91 -15.20 -8.19 3.81
C ALA A 91 -15.63 -7.22 4.94
N PHE A 92 -15.36 -7.57 6.21
CA PHE A 92 -15.62 -6.70 7.36
C PHE A 92 -14.35 -6.03 7.83
N ASP A 93 -14.51 -4.91 8.52
CA ASP A 93 -13.41 -4.20 9.15
C ASP A 93 -12.67 -5.15 10.12
N GLN A 94 -11.43 -5.47 9.77
CA GLN A 94 -10.58 -6.39 10.53
C GLN A 94 -9.80 -5.68 11.64
N SER A 95 -9.89 -4.37 11.73
CA SER A 95 -9.11 -3.54 12.66
C SER A 95 -7.58 -3.79 12.62
N TYR A 96 -7.07 -4.36 11.52
CA TYR A 96 -5.63 -4.60 11.36
C TYR A 96 -4.84 -3.31 11.32
N ASP A 97 -5.39 -2.25 10.71
CA ASP A 97 -4.77 -0.93 10.69
C ASP A 97 -4.60 -0.39 12.11
N LYS A 98 -5.66 -0.54 12.94
CA LYS A 98 -5.61 -0.12 14.35
C LYS A 98 -4.59 -0.94 15.14
N LEU A 99 -4.59 -2.27 14.98
CA LEU A 99 -3.62 -3.14 15.64
C LEU A 99 -2.18 -2.79 15.24
N ALA A 100 -1.96 -2.52 13.95
CA ALA A 100 -0.66 -2.11 13.44
C ALA A 100 -0.23 -0.76 14.01
N ALA A 101 -1.15 0.22 14.04
CA ALA A 101 -0.89 1.53 14.65
C ALA A 101 -0.58 1.41 16.15
N ASP A 102 -1.38 0.65 16.91
CA ASP A 102 -1.15 0.42 18.34
C ASP A 102 0.22 -0.25 18.58
N ALA A 103 0.62 -1.21 17.74
CA ALA A 103 1.94 -1.84 17.84
C ALA A 103 3.09 -0.87 17.56
N LEU A 104 2.96 0.01 16.57
CA LEU A 104 3.97 1.03 16.25
C LEU A 104 4.04 2.10 17.33
N HIS A 105 2.90 2.51 17.91
CA HIS A 105 2.89 3.41 19.07
C HIS A 105 3.63 2.79 20.25
N TRP A 106 3.36 1.51 20.56
CA TRP A 106 4.08 0.81 21.61
C TRP A 106 5.60 0.77 21.36
N ILE A 107 6.03 0.51 20.11
CA ILE A 107 7.44 0.55 19.73
C ILE A 107 8.03 1.96 19.92
N ALA A 108 7.30 3.01 19.55
CA ALA A 108 7.73 4.38 19.69
C ALA A 108 7.93 4.80 21.17
N GLU A 109 7.15 4.23 22.08
CA GLU A 109 7.24 4.47 23.52
C GLU A 109 8.43 3.75 24.17
N GLN A 110 8.98 2.73 23.50
CA GLN A 110 10.14 1.98 23.98
C GLN A 110 11.45 2.71 23.68
N GLN A 111 12.58 2.08 23.99
CA GLN A 111 13.91 2.63 23.69
C GLN A 111 14.08 2.80 22.16
N GLY A 112 14.41 4.02 21.74
CA GLY A 112 14.64 4.36 20.33
C GLY A 112 13.57 5.25 19.70
N GLY A 113 12.37 5.36 20.26
CA GLY A 113 11.34 6.30 19.83
C GLY A 113 11.12 6.29 18.31
N GLU A 114 11.12 7.48 17.70
CA GLU A 114 10.96 7.66 16.24
C GLU A 114 12.03 6.94 15.42
N GLN A 115 13.25 6.77 15.95
CA GLN A 115 14.32 6.05 15.24
C GLN A 115 14.01 4.56 15.10
N ALA A 116 13.32 3.96 16.08
CA ALA A 116 12.87 2.57 16.00
C ALA A 116 11.80 2.40 14.92
N ILE A 117 10.87 3.37 14.79
CA ILE A 117 9.88 3.39 13.73
C ILE A 117 10.53 3.53 12.35
N ALA A 118 11.47 4.45 12.20
CA ALA A 118 12.22 4.62 10.94
C ALA A 118 13.03 3.35 10.58
N ALA A 119 13.62 2.68 11.56
CA ALA A 119 14.33 1.42 11.36
C ALA A 119 13.36 0.29 10.92
N PHE A 120 12.20 0.20 11.55
CA PHE A 120 11.15 -0.73 11.15
C PHE A 120 10.66 -0.46 9.72
N ALA A 121 10.40 0.81 9.37
CA ALA A 121 9.95 1.21 8.04
C ALA A 121 10.95 0.79 6.95
N ARG A 122 12.25 1.04 7.17
CA ARG A 122 13.33 0.59 6.27
C ARG A 122 13.43 -0.94 6.19
N ALA A 123 13.33 -1.64 7.31
CA ALA A 123 13.36 -3.11 7.31
C ALA A 123 12.15 -3.70 6.56
N ARG A 124 10.97 -3.13 6.71
CA ARG A 124 9.75 -3.52 6.00
C ARG A 124 9.93 -3.38 4.50
N ILE A 125 10.35 -2.21 4.01
CA ILE A 125 10.54 -1.99 2.57
C ILE A 125 11.67 -2.87 2.01
N ALA A 126 12.73 -3.11 2.78
CA ALA A 126 13.81 -4.01 2.39
C ALA A 126 13.31 -5.46 2.20
N ALA A 127 12.40 -5.93 3.05
CA ALA A 127 11.80 -7.26 2.92
C ALA A 127 10.96 -7.42 1.63
N GLN A 128 10.34 -6.33 1.14
CA GLN A 128 9.54 -6.31 -0.09
C GLN A 128 10.39 -6.00 -1.33
N SER A 129 11.60 -5.48 -1.17
CA SER A 129 12.42 -4.89 -2.22
C SER A 129 12.84 -5.85 -3.34
N GLY A 130 12.87 -7.16 -3.09
CA GLY A 130 13.40 -8.15 -4.04
C GLY A 130 12.68 -8.15 -5.38
N ALA A 131 11.35 -8.15 -5.36
CA ALA A 131 10.52 -8.10 -6.58
C ALA A 131 10.70 -6.77 -7.34
N TYR A 132 10.75 -5.65 -6.61
CA TYR A 132 10.93 -4.32 -7.19
C TYR A 132 12.30 -4.17 -7.85
N ARG A 133 13.37 -4.64 -7.19
CA ARG A 133 14.74 -4.65 -7.76
C ARG A 133 14.79 -5.48 -9.04
N ALA A 134 14.27 -6.71 -9.02
CA ALA A 134 14.25 -7.57 -10.18
C ALA A 134 13.51 -6.95 -11.37
N ALA A 135 12.36 -6.30 -11.12
CA ALA A 135 11.58 -5.63 -12.14
C ALA A 135 12.33 -4.43 -12.77
N VAL A 136 12.92 -3.57 -11.92
CA VAL A 136 13.60 -2.35 -12.35
C VAL A 136 14.95 -2.65 -13.03
N GLU A 137 15.72 -3.60 -12.50
CA GLU A 137 17.02 -3.98 -13.07
C GLU A 137 16.88 -4.68 -14.41
N SER A 138 15.80 -5.43 -14.65
CA SER A 138 15.52 -6.07 -15.95
C SER A 138 14.99 -5.11 -17.00
N ALA A 139 14.56 -3.90 -16.61
CA ALA A 139 13.99 -2.93 -17.54
C ALA A 139 15.04 -1.98 -18.10
N PRO A 140 14.90 -1.55 -19.39
CA PRO A 140 15.67 -0.44 -19.93
C PRO A 140 15.54 0.83 -19.09
N ALA A 141 16.56 1.67 -19.05
CA ALA A 141 16.61 2.84 -18.19
C ALA A 141 15.38 3.76 -18.33
N GLU A 142 14.89 3.94 -19.54
CA GLU A 142 13.72 4.75 -19.89
C GLU A 142 12.38 4.13 -19.47
N LYS A 143 12.38 2.86 -19.05
CA LYS A 143 11.17 2.12 -18.61
C LYS A 143 11.18 1.71 -17.14
N ARG A 144 12.19 2.13 -16.39
CA ARG A 144 12.35 1.74 -14.98
C ARG A 144 11.19 2.23 -14.10
N ALA A 145 10.70 3.45 -14.35
CA ALA A 145 9.55 3.97 -13.62
C ALA A 145 8.27 3.18 -13.92
N GLU A 146 8.06 2.77 -15.18
CA GLU A 146 6.94 1.92 -15.57
C GLU A 146 7.04 0.52 -14.97
N ALA A 147 8.22 -0.07 -14.94
CA ALA A 147 8.48 -1.38 -14.35
C ALA A 147 8.23 -1.36 -12.83
N LEU A 148 8.66 -0.30 -12.15
CA LEU A 148 8.38 -0.09 -10.73
C LEU A 148 6.88 0.08 -10.48
N ALA A 149 6.18 0.88 -11.28
CA ALA A 149 4.73 1.06 -11.16
C ALA A 149 3.97 -0.26 -11.30
N LYS A 150 4.40 -1.12 -12.25
CA LYS A 150 3.80 -2.44 -12.41
C LYS A 150 4.01 -3.33 -11.19
N ALA A 151 5.24 -3.42 -10.69
CA ALA A 151 5.56 -4.22 -9.51
C ALA A 151 4.83 -3.74 -8.25
N LEU A 152 4.71 -2.42 -8.05
CA LEU A 152 3.91 -1.82 -6.99
C LEU A 152 2.41 -2.16 -7.13
N SER A 153 1.90 -2.24 -8.37
CA SER A 153 0.49 -2.61 -8.59
C SER A 153 0.21 -4.06 -8.22
N GLU A 154 1.18 -4.96 -8.38
CA GLU A 154 1.09 -6.36 -7.93
C GLU A 154 0.98 -6.46 -6.40
N ASP A 155 1.55 -5.48 -5.67
CA ASP A 155 1.45 -5.34 -4.21
C ASP A 155 0.27 -4.44 -3.74
N GLY A 156 -0.67 -4.15 -4.64
CA GLY A 156 -1.92 -3.46 -4.30
C GLY A 156 -1.87 -1.92 -4.32
N TYR A 157 -0.78 -1.29 -4.77
CA TYR A 157 -0.69 0.19 -4.80
C TYR A 157 -1.43 0.83 -5.98
N ALA A 158 -1.92 0.06 -6.95
CA ALA A 158 -2.56 0.56 -8.17
C ALA A 158 -1.73 1.69 -8.82
N ALA A 159 -0.43 1.43 -9.06
CA ALA A 159 0.51 2.45 -9.48
C ALA A 159 0.61 2.59 -11.01
N THR A 160 0.90 3.82 -11.46
CA THR A 160 1.14 4.16 -12.86
C THR A 160 2.33 5.09 -12.98
N ALA A 161 3.08 4.99 -14.08
CA ALA A 161 4.10 5.97 -14.45
C ALA A 161 3.59 6.84 -15.60
N ARG A 162 3.84 8.14 -15.53
CA ARG A 162 3.47 9.09 -16.58
C ARG A 162 4.53 10.17 -16.73
N SER A 163 4.57 10.82 -17.88
CA SER A 163 5.42 12.01 -18.05
C SER A 163 5.00 13.12 -17.09
N ALA A 164 5.96 13.83 -16.54
CA ALA A 164 5.71 15.03 -15.76
C ALA A 164 5.03 16.11 -16.64
N PRO A 165 4.38 17.14 -16.07
CA PRO A 165 3.79 18.25 -16.84
C PRO A 165 4.76 18.88 -17.85
N HIS A 166 6.04 18.87 -17.52
CA HIS A 166 7.13 19.18 -18.45
C HIS A 166 7.93 17.90 -18.74
N PRO A 167 7.62 17.16 -19.82
CA PRO A 167 8.18 15.83 -20.08
C PRO A 167 9.71 15.79 -20.18
N GLN A 168 10.36 16.92 -20.50
CA GLN A 168 11.82 17.02 -20.53
C GLN A 168 12.46 17.01 -19.14
N GLN A 169 11.68 17.29 -18.07
CA GLN A 169 12.19 17.36 -16.70
C GLN A 169 12.14 16.02 -15.98
N GLY A 170 11.23 15.12 -16.37
CA GLY A 170 11.12 13.82 -15.68
C GLY A 170 9.81 13.11 -15.90
N GLU A 171 9.56 12.17 -14.99
CA GLU A 171 8.37 11.34 -14.91
C GLU A 171 7.72 11.47 -13.54
N GLN A 172 6.48 11.05 -13.44
CA GLN A 172 5.75 10.94 -12.17
C GLN A 172 5.32 9.49 -11.99
N LEU A 173 5.69 8.91 -10.86
CA LEU A 173 5.12 7.67 -10.34
C LEU A 173 3.91 8.04 -9.48
N CYS A 174 2.75 7.58 -9.88
CA CYS A 174 1.47 7.83 -9.21
C CYS A 174 0.95 6.54 -8.60
N GLN A 175 0.72 6.50 -7.28
CA GLN A 175 0.08 5.39 -6.58
C GLN A 175 -1.35 5.82 -6.22
N HIS A 176 -2.36 5.18 -6.82
CA HIS A 176 -3.78 5.55 -6.65
C HIS A 176 -4.41 4.88 -5.44
N HIS A 177 -3.71 3.92 -4.83
CA HIS A 177 -4.08 3.27 -3.59
C HIS A 177 -2.82 3.09 -2.73
N CYS A 178 -2.98 3.17 -1.40
CA CYS A 178 -1.94 2.86 -0.44
C CYS A 178 -2.48 1.83 0.56
N PRO A 179 -1.97 0.57 0.53
CA PRO A 179 -2.46 -0.49 1.43
C PRO A 179 -2.25 -0.21 2.92
N VAL A 180 -1.42 0.75 3.26
CA VAL A 180 -1.07 1.13 4.64
C VAL A 180 -1.39 2.59 4.96
N ALA A 181 -2.29 3.22 4.20
CA ALA A 181 -2.58 4.66 4.31
C ALA A 181 -2.91 5.10 5.75
N HIS A 182 -3.81 4.40 6.44
CA HIS A 182 -4.26 4.74 7.79
C HIS A 182 -3.14 4.64 8.85
N VAL A 183 -2.20 3.72 8.64
CA VAL A 183 -1.02 3.61 9.51
C VAL A 183 0.02 4.69 9.15
N ALA A 184 0.23 4.92 7.87
CA ALA A 184 1.19 5.92 7.38
C ALA A 184 0.78 7.37 7.71
N GLU A 185 -0.51 7.64 7.91
CA GLU A 185 -1.03 8.91 8.41
C GLU A 185 -0.44 9.26 9.79
N GLN A 186 -0.28 8.26 10.65
CA GLN A 186 0.26 8.40 12.00
C GLN A 186 1.78 8.25 12.05
N PHE A 187 2.37 7.54 11.09
CA PHE A 187 3.79 7.21 11.03
C PHE A 187 4.39 7.57 9.66
N PRO A 188 4.72 8.86 9.41
CA PRO A 188 5.25 9.33 8.13
C PRO A 188 6.55 8.66 7.73
N GLN A 189 7.31 8.08 8.67
CA GLN A 189 8.52 7.30 8.41
C GLN A 189 8.31 6.16 7.42
N LEU A 190 7.08 5.63 7.30
CA LEU A 190 6.73 4.62 6.28
C LEU A 190 6.83 5.18 4.87
N CYS A 191 6.31 6.41 4.66
CA CYS A 191 6.38 7.10 3.37
C CYS A 191 7.79 7.60 3.05
N GLU A 192 8.54 8.03 4.07
CA GLU A 192 9.93 8.47 3.95
C GLU A 192 10.82 7.30 3.49
N ALA A 193 10.75 6.16 4.17
CA ALA A 193 11.50 4.96 3.83
C ALA A 193 11.18 4.44 2.41
N GLU A 194 9.92 4.50 1.99
CA GLU A 194 9.51 4.16 0.63
C GLU A 194 10.14 5.12 -0.39
N THR A 195 10.15 6.42 -0.10
CA THR A 195 10.72 7.44 -0.97
C THR A 195 12.25 7.30 -1.08
N GLU A 196 12.93 7.06 0.04
CA GLU A 196 14.36 6.75 0.08
C GLU A 196 14.69 5.51 -0.75
N PHE A 197 13.90 4.46 -0.61
CA PHE A 197 14.06 3.23 -1.38
C PHE A 197 13.86 3.45 -2.89
N PHE A 198 12.88 4.26 -3.30
CA PHE A 198 12.71 4.59 -4.71
C PHE A 198 13.89 5.36 -5.28
N ALA A 199 14.47 6.29 -4.50
CA ALA A 199 15.67 7.01 -4.90
C ALA A 199 16.87 6.07 -5.10
N GLU A 200 17.08 5.14 -4.16
CA GLU A 200 18.13 4.13 -4.25
C GLU A 200 17.91 3.22 -5.48
N LEU A 201 16.70 2.69 -5.64
CA LEU A 201 16.36 1.74 -6.69
C LEU A 201 16.50 2.33 -8.10
N LEU A 202 16.08 3.59 -8.26
CA LEU A 202 16.14 4.29 -9.54
C LEU A 202 17.49 4.96 -9.80
N GLY A 203 18.37 5.01 -8.80
CA GLY A 203 19.70 5.62 -8.90
C GLY A 203 19.65 7.13 -9.12
N THR A 204 18.58 7.79 -8.68
CA THR A 204 18.40 9.24 -8.79
C THR A 204 17.61 9.78 -7.61
N HIS A 205 17.83 11.04 -7.27
CA HIS A 205 16.99 11.69 -6.26
C HIS A 205 15.55 11.76 -6.76
N VAL A 206 14.60 11.33 -5.93
CA VAL A 206 13.17 11.47 -6.21
C VAL A 206 12.53 12.39 -5.17
N GLN A 207 11.40 13.00 -5.54
CA GLN A 207 10.69 13.91 -4.66
C GLN A 207 9.23 13.50 -4.51
N ARG A 208 8.77 13.26 -3.29
CA ARG A 208 7.37 13.04 -2.97
C ARG A 208 6.64 14.39 -3.03
N LEU A 209 5.67 14.51 -3.94
CA LEU A 209 4.91 15.75 -4.16
C LEU A 209 3.56 15.74 -3.43
N ALA A 210 2.95 14.56 -3.29
CA ALA A 210 1.65 14.36 -2.68
C ALA A 210 1.59 12.98 -2.03
N THR A 211 0.79 12.80 -0.99
CA THR A 211 0.61 11.51 -0.31
C THR A 211 -0.80 11.30 0.20
N ILE A 212 -1.37 10.15 -0.08
CA ILE A 212 -2.70 9.72 0.38
C ILE A 212 -2.79 9.80 1.92
N ALA A 213 -1.73 9.44 2.62
CA ALA A 213 -1.67 9.50 4.07
C ALA A 213 -1.83 10.92 4.65
N HIS A 214 -1.58 11.97 3.85
CA HIS A 214 -1.80 13.37 4.27
C HIS A 214 -3.04 13.99 3.63
N GLY A 215 -3.94 13.17 3.09
CA GLY A 215 -5.22 13.62 2.56
C GLY A 215 -5.26 13.90 1.06
N ASP A 216 -4.16 13.68 0.32
CA ASP A 216 -4.18 13.77 -1.14
C ASP A 216 -4.90 12.55 -1.74
N GLY A 217 -5.49 12.72 -2.91
CA GLY A 217 -6.18 11.62 -3.61
C GLY A 217 -5.25 10.60 -4.27
N VAL A 218 -3.93 10.89 -4.34
CA VAL A 218 -2.92 10.05 -4.99
C VAL A 218 -1.54 10.37 -4.43
N CYS A 219 -0.74 9.33 -4.15
CA CYS A 219 0.68 9.53 -3.89
C CYS A 219 1.39 9.82 -5.19
N THR A 220 2.09 10.95 -5.28
CA THR A 220 2.84 11.35 -6.47
C THR A 220 4.31 11.53 -6.13
N THR A 221 5.16 10.79 -6.81
CA THR A 221 6.62 10.90 -6.69
C THR A 221 7.18 11.38 -8.02
N PHE A 222 7.88 12.49 -8.01
CA PHE A 222 8.61 13.00 -9.16
C PHE A 222 9.96 12.33 -9.28
N ILE A 223 10.29 11.86 -10.50
CA ILE A 223 11.54 11.21 -10.89
C ILE A 223 12.18 12.09 -11.95
N PRO A 224 13.25 12.83 -11.65
CA PRO A 224 13.90 13.67 -12.62
C PRO A 224 14.59 12.84 -13.71
N LYS A 225 14.59 13.31 -14.93
CA LYS A 225 15.49 12.77 -15.96
C LYS A 225 16.92 13.10 -15.56
N THR A 226 17.75 12.07 -15.43
CA THR A 226 19.19 12.27 -15.29
C THR A 226 19.70 12.91 -16.59
N SER A 227 19.97 14.21 -16.56
CA SER A 227 20.76 14.81 -17.62
C SER A 227 22.15 14.15 -17.58
N LYS A 228 22.55 13.48 -18.67
CA LYS A 228 23.93 13.05 -18.84
C LYS A 228 24.83 14.27 -18.50
N PRO A 229 25.82 14.14 -17.60
CA PRO A 229 26.74 15.26 -17.35
C PRO A 229 27.25 15.75 -18.70
N PRO A 230 27.40 17.06 -18.92
CA PRO A 230 28.02 17.53 -20.15
C PRO A 230 29.38 16.85 -20.27
N GLU A 231 29.60 16.14 -21.36
CA GLU A 231 30.92 15.60 -21.68
C GLU A 231 31.88 16.78 -21.68
N THR A 232 32.75 16.82 -20.66
CA THR A 232 33.85 17.77 -20.64
C THR A 232 34.68 17.48 -21.85
N SER A 233 34.51 18.31 -22.88
CA SER A 233 35.44 18.36 -24.00
C SER A 233 36.82 18.66 -23.45
N GLU A 234 37.66 17.65 -23.34
CA GLU A 234 39.11 17.83 -23.22
C GLU A 234 39.59 18.58 -24.43
N THR A 235 39.57 19.90 -24.37
CA THR A 235 40.40 20.69 -25.29
C THR A 235 41.83 20.61 -24.78
N ALA A 236 42.58 19.76 -25.45
CA ALA A 236 44.01 19.78 -25.42
C ALA A 236 44.55 21.19 -25.73
N SER A 237 45.24 21.80 -24.79
CA SER A 237 46.18 22.87 -25.12
C SER A 237 47.43 22.59 -24.35
N GLY A 238 48.40 22.09 -25.11
CA GLY A 238 49.76 21.97 -24.67
C GLY A 238 50.48 23.32 -24.66
N ALA A 239 51.60 23.28 -24.01
CA ALA A 239 52.79 24.15 -24.09
C ALA A 239 52.94 25.19 -22.96
N ALA A 240 53.88 24.98 -22.19
CA ALA A 240 55.17 25.64 -22.07
C ALA A 240 55.65 25.78 -20.61
N SER A 241 56.68 25.04 -20.39
CA SER A 241 57.68 25.16 -19.34
C SER A 241 58.14 26.61 -19.11
N LYS A 242 58.29 27.01 -17.83
CA LYS A 242 59.42 27.83 -17.40
C LYS A 242 59.70 27.68 -15.90
N THR A 243 60.82 27.06 -15.68
CA THR A 243 61.63 26.98 -14.45
C THR A 243 62.01 28.37 -13.94
N ILE A 244 61.83 28.67 -12.69
CA ILE A 244 62.77 29.53 -11.92
C ILE A 244 62.83 29.04 -10.49
N SER A 245 64.06 28.83 -10.07
CA SER A 245 64.52 28.34 -8.76
C SER A 245 64.71 29.46 -7.74
N LYS A 246 64.91 29.03 -6.47
CA LYS A 246 65.63 29.68 -5.37
C LYS A 246 64.83 30.68 -4.53
N THR A 247 64.97 30.77 -3.22
CA THR A 247 65.86 30.21 -2.17
C THR A 247 65.34 30.66 -0.82
N HIS A 248 65.66 29.86 0.23
CA HIS A 248 65.96 30.22 1.64
C HIS A 248 64.92 31.02 2.45
N ASN A 249 64.70 30.85 3.72
CA ASN A 249 65.45 30.38 4.88
C ASN A 249 64.52 30.16 6.07
N ALA A 250 64.61 29.13 6.78
CA ALA A 250 65.01 28.88 8.16
C ALA A 250 64.55 29.85 9.28
N SER A 251 64.05 29.25 10.31
CA SER A 251 64.27 29.34 11.75
C SER A 251 62.95 29.42 12.54
N ALA A 252 62.61 28.48 13.27
CA ALA A 252 63.10 27.95 14.56
C ALA A 252 62.39 28.57 15.78
N SER A 253 61.96 27.66 16.64
CA SER A 253 61.96 27.73 18.11
C SER A 253 60.78 28.50 18.75
N THR A 254 60.10 28.13 19.76
CA THR A 254 60.32 27.22 20.92
C THR A 254 59.03 27.16 21.74
N ALA A 255 58.71 26.01 22.21
CA ALA A 255 58.37 25.60 23.57
C ALA A 255 57.46 26.47 24.47
N GLY A 256 56.58 25.81 25.16
CA GLY A 256 56.15 26.21 26.47
C GLY A 256 54.82 25.71 26.99
N ARG A 257 54.85 24.50 27.50
CA ARG A 257 54.20 24.06 28.76
C ARG A 257 52.75 24.44 29.11
N ASN A 258 51.96 23.41 29.33
CA ASN A 258 50.96 23.16 30.38
C ASN A 258 51.45 23.63 31.79
N PRO A 259 50.64 23.65 32.89
CA PRO A 259 49.31 23.09 33.16
C PRO A 259 48.43 23.97 34.08
N ALA A 260 47.18 23.71 34.16
CA ALA A 260 46.44 23.40 35.40
C ALA A 260 44.97 23.04 35.03
#